data_501e626a1766193e20de222ba6077a79
#
_entry.id   501e626a1766193e20de222ba6077a79
#
_cell.length_a   1.000
_cell.length_b   1.000
_cell.length_c   1.000
_cell.angle_alpha   90.00
_cell.angle_beta   90.00
_cell.angle_gamma   90.00
#
_symmetry.space_group_name_H-M   'P 1'
#
loop_
_entity.id
_entity.type
_entity.pdbx_description
1 polymer ?
#
loop_
_entity_poly.entity_id
_entity_poly.type
_entity_poly.pdbx_seq_one_letter_code
_entity_poly.pdbx_strand_id
1 'polypeptide(L)'
;MRKKLSLKDYALWLLGAREYSVARLRQKCTEKYPEQLEEIEILINNFVQNKFLDDERFCEVMIRSEIRKGNGKSKILQKLMQKGVSSDLAKTQCDALIENTDLFDPAWTLAEKKKIQIDRKYPDLSDFEKKQKVTQYLAGRGYSFDLIKRFWINWLVSIKRF
;
A
#
# COMPACT_ATOMS: atom_id res chain seq x y z
N MET A 1 -9.48 18.56 -33.96
CA MET A 1 -8.27 17.83 -33.57
C MET A 1 -7.93 18.18 -32.13
N ARG A 2 -7.84 17.19 -31.21
CA ARG A 2 -7.34 17.45 -29.85
C ARG A 2 -5.84 17.79 -29.92
N LYS A 3 -5.45 18.96 -29.44
CA LYS A 3 -4.06 19.41 -29.39
C LYS A 3 -3.24 18.38 -28.57
N LYS A 4 -2.17 17.84 -29.14
CA LYS A 4 -1.26 16.93 -28.42
C LYS A 4 -0.64 17.73 -27.26
N LEU A 5 -0.79 17.25 -26.03
CA LEU A 5 -0.20 17.90 -24.87
C LEU A 5 1.33 17.94 -25.01
N SER A 6 1.97 18.99 -24.53
CA SER A 6 3.43 18.98 -24.38
C SER A 6 3.84 18.01 -23.25
N LEU A 7 5.11 17.59 -23.24
CA LEU A 7 5.66 16.75 -22.17
C LEU A 7 5.38 17.34 -20.77
N LYS A 8 5.63 18.63 -20.60
CA LYS A 8 5.41 19.35 -19.35
C LYS A 8 3.93 19.39 -18.97
N ASP A 9 3.05 19.72 -19.91
CA ASP A 9 1.61 19.77 -19.63
C ASP A 9 1.05 18.39 -19.28
N TYR A 10 1.54 17.34 -19.93
CA TYR A 10 1.17 15.96 -19.62
C TYR A 10 1.61 15.56 -18.21
N ALA A 11 2.85 15.87 -17.83
CA ALA A 11 3.35 15.58 -16.49
C ALA A 11 2.57 16.35 -15.41
N LEU A 12 2.30 17.63 -15.62
CA LEU A 12 1.49 18.46 -14.71
C LEU A 12 0.04 17.95 -14.62
N TRP A 13 -0.55 17.52 -15.73
CA TRP A 13 -1.89 16.92 -15.75
C TRP A 13 -1.93 15.63 -14.90
N LEU A 14 -0.90 14.78 -14.98
CA LEU A 14 -0.79 13.59 -14.14
C LEU A 14 -0.71 13.95 -12.65
N LEU A 15 0.14 14.91 -12.29
CA LEU A 15 0.34 15.36 -10.90
C LEU A 15 -0.89 16.07 -10.32
N GLY A 16 -1.67 16.76 -11.15
CA GLY A 16 -2.93 17.37 -10.73
C GLY A 16 -4.01 16.34 -10.37
N ALA A 17 -3.92 15.10 -10.86
CA ALA A 17 -4.89 14.06 -10.57
C ALA A 17 -4.57 13.26 -9.29
N ARG A 18 -3.29 13.06 -8.97
CA ARG A 18 -2.83 12.29 -7.80
C ARG A 18 -1.32 12.42 -7.61
N GLU A 19 -0.83 12.01 -6.44
CA GLU A 19 0.60 11.86 -6.18
C GLU A 19 1.22 10.72 -7.04
N TYR A 20 2.45 10.97 -7.49
CA TYR A 20 3.29 10.02 -8.20
C TYR A 20 4.65 9.91 -7.54
N SER A 21 5.22 8.72 -7.50
CA SER A 21 6.66 8.58 -7.25
C SER A 21 7.47 9.10 -8.44
N VAL A 22 8.69 9.54 -8.18
CA VAL A 22 9.64 9.99 -9.20
C VAL A 22 9.78 8.95 -10.32
N ALA A 23 10.02 7.69 -9.95
CA ALA A 23 10.18 6.59 -10.90
C ALA A 23 8.90 6.36 -11.74
N ARG A 24 7.71 6.45 -11.12
CA ARG A 24 6.46 6.22 -11.83
C ARG A 24 6.10 7.33 -12.79
N LEU A 25 6.35 8.59 -12.42
CA LEU A 25 6.15 9.71 -13.34
C LEU A 25 7.11 9.65 -14.52
N ARG A 26 8.42 9.38 -14.25
CA ARG A 26 9.44 9.16 -15.30
C ARG A 26 8.95 8.10 -16.28
N GLN A 27 8.54 6.94 -15.78
CA GLN A 27 8.05 5.85 -16.63
C GLN A 27 6.87 6.29 -17.50
N LYS A 28 5.90 7.02 -16.94
CA LYS A 28 4.73 7.50 -17.68
C LYS A 28 5.09 8.50 -18.77
N CYS A 29 6.05 9.38 -18.50
CA CYS A 29 6.56 10.31 -19.50
C CYS A 29 7.30 9.58 -20.62
N THR A 30 8.17 8.62 -20.29
CA THR A 30 8.90 7.81 -21.27
C THR A 30 7.98 6.96 -22.14
N GLU A 31 6.95 6.34 -21.56
CA GLU A 31 5.93 5.61 -22.31
C GLU A 31 5.18 6.49 -23.33
N LYS A 32 4.99 7.78 -23.02
CA LYS A 32 4.23 8.72 -23.86
C LYS A 32 5.08 9.48 -24.84
N TYR A 33 6.34 9.77 -24.50
CA TYR A 33 7.30 10.57 -25.26
C TYR A 33 8.66 9.88 -25.34
N PRO A 34 8.75 8.70 -25.95
CA PRO A 34 9.99 7.89 -25.95
C PRO A 34 11.16 8.56 -26.64
N GLU A 35 10.90 9.53 -27.50
CA GLU A 35 11.91 10.31 -28.22
C GLU A 35 12.49 11.49 -27.41
N GLN A 36 11.93 11.81 -26.24
CA GLN A 36 12.31 12.99 -25.43
C GLN A 36 12.97 12.60 -24.10
N LEU A 37 13.87 11.61 -24.12
CA LEU A 37 14.44 11.06 -22.87
C LEU A 37 15.25 12.10 -22.08
N GLU A 38 16.01 12.95 -22.74
CA GLU A 38 16.81 13.99 -22.08
C GLU A 38 15.90 15.07 -21.45
N GLU A 39 14.89 15.52 -22.18
CA GLU A 39 13.94 16.49 -21.69
C GLU A 39 13.11 15.94 -20.50
N ILE A 40 12.84 14.64 -20.51
CA ILE A 40 12.17 13.97 -19.39
C ILE A 40 13.03 14.05 -18.13
N GLU A 41 14.32 13.72 -18.21
CA GLU A 41 15.23 13.77 -17.06
C GLU A 41 15.38 15.21 -16.53
N ILE A 42 15.51 16.19 -17.40
CA ILE A 42 15.56 17.61 -17.03
C ILE A 42 14.27 18.02 -16.32
N LEU A 43 13.11 17.63 -16.86
CA LEU A 43 11.81 17.95 -16.27
C LEU A 43 11.62 17.28 -14.90
N ILE A 44 11.95 15.99 -14.77
CA ILE A 44 11.86 15.25 -13.52
C ILE A 44 12.75 15.89 -12.44
N ASN A 45 14.00 16.19 -12.77
CA ASN A 45 14.92 16.86 -11.85
C ASN A 45 14.38 18.22 -11.39
N ASN A 46 13.84 19.01 -12.31
CA ASN A 46 13.21 20.29 -12.00
C ASN A 46 12.01 20.11 -11.04
N PHE A 47 11.18 19.11 -11.28
CA PHE A 47 10.02 18.82 -10.43
C PHE A 47 10.42 18.37 -9.03
N VAL A 48 11.51 17.61 -8.89
CA VAL A 48 12.05 17.21 -7.58
C VAL A 48 12.61 18.42 -6.83
N GLN A 49 13.42 19.25 -7.50
CA GLN A 49 14.02 20.46 -6.90
C GLN A 49 12.95 21.46 -6.41
N ASN A 50 11.87 21.62 -7.17
CA ASN A 50 10.77 22.53 -6.84
C ASN A 50 9.64 21.86 -6.02
N LYS A 51 9.85 20.64 -5.50
CA LYS A 51 8.88 19.93 -4.66
C LYS A 51 7.53 19.62 -5.33
N PHE A 52 7.45 19.65 -6.66
CA PHE A 52 6.31 19.10 -7.40
C PHE A 52 6.29 17.56 -7.30
N LEU A 53 7.47 16.94 -7.28
CA LEU A 53 7.66 15.52 -6.98
C LEU A 53 8.40 15.36 -5.66
N ASP A 54 7.89 14.48 -4.81
CA ASP A 54 8.47 14.19 -3.51
C ASP A 54 8.12 12.75 -3.12
N ASP A 55 9.12 11.87 -3.10
CA ASP A 55 8.90 10.45 -2.79
C ASP A 55 8.54 10.22 -1.32
N GLU A 56 8.94 11.10 -0.39
CA GLU A 56 8.52 11.01 1.02
C GLU A 56 7.02 11.32 1.15
N ARG A 57 6.56 12.42 0.55
CA ARG A 57 5.13 12.77 0.49
C ARG A 57 4.30 11.70 -0.21
N PHE A 58 4.81 11.15 -1.31
CA PHE A 58 4.18 10.01 -2.00
C PHE A 58 4.04 8.80 -1.07
N CYS A 59 5.10 8.45 -0.33
CA CYS A 59 5.07 7.36 0.64
C CYS A 59 4.01 7.60 1.71
N GLU A 60 3.98 8.78 2.32
CA GLU A 60 3.01 9.13 3.35
C GLU A 60 1.57 8.93 2.88
N VAL A 61 1.21 9.53 1.74
CA VAL A 61 -0.13 9.43 1.16
C VAL A 61 -0.49 7.98 0.84
N MET A 62 0.45 7.23 0.25
CA MET A 62 0.24 5.84 -0.11
C MET A 62 0.10 4.93 1.12
N ILE A 63 0.96 5.07 2.13
CA ILE A 63 0.90 4.28 3.37
C ILE A 63 -0.44 4.48 4.05
N ARG A 64 -0.87 5.72 4.27
CA ARG A 64 -2.17 6.04 4.88
C ARG A 64 -3.35 5.44 4.09
N SER A 65 -3.29 5.50 2.76
CA SER A 65 -4.29 4.91 1.88
C SER A 65 -4.34 3.39 2.00
N GLU A 66 -3.19 2.72 2.05
CA GLU A 66 -3.11 1.27 2.13
C GLU A 66 -3.50 0.73 3.51
N ILE A 67 -3.21 1.46 4.60
CA ILE A 67 -3.72 1.16 5.95
C ILE A 67 -5.24 1.20 5.95
N ARG A 68 -5.86 2.23 5.37
CA ARG A 68 -7.33 2.32 5.25
C ARG A 68 -7.95 1.17 4.46
N LYS A 69 -7.22 0.61 3.50
CA LYS A 69 -7.63 -0.60 2.73
C LYS A 69 -7.40 -1.90 3.50
N GLY A 70 -6.86 -1.82 4.72
CA GLY A 70 -6.57 -2.97 5.57
C GLY A 70 -5.36 -3.77 5.11
N ASN A 71 -4.33 -3.12 4.56
CA ASN A 71 -3.06 -3.75 4.27
C ASN A 71 -2.07 -3.53 5.42
N GLY A 72 -1.34 -4.58 5.76
CA GLY A 72 -0.27 -4.56 6.76
C GLY A 72 1.06 -4.12 6.15
N LYS A 73 2.06 -3.91 7.03
CA LYS A 73 3.37 -3.33 6.71
C LYS A 73 4.07 -4.00 5.52
N SER A 74 4.15 -5.32 5.50
CA SER A 74 4.85 -6.04 4.43
C SER A 74 4.22 -5.81 3.05
N LYS A 75 2.88 -5.76 2.98
CA LYS A 75 2.15 -5.48 1.74
C LYS A 75 2.34 -4.05 1.27
N ILE A 76 2.37 -3.10 2.21
CA ILE A 76 2.59 -1.69 1.93
C ILE A 76 4.00 -1.49 1.37
N LEU A 77 5.03 -2.05 2.03
CA LEU A 77 6.42 -2.03 1.55
C LEU A 77 6.54 -2.57 0.12
N GLN A 78 5.96 -3.75 -0.13
CA GLN A 78 5.96 -4.34 -1.47
C GLN A 78 5.37 -3.39 -2.53
N LYS A 79 4.26 -2.73 -2.19
CA LYS A 79 3.60 -1.80 -3.12
C LYS A 79 4.40 -0.52 -3.36
N LEU A 80 5.08 0.03 -2.34
CA LEU A 80 5.95 1.19 -2.49
C LEU A 80 7.12 0.86 -3.44
N MET A 81 7.78 -0.28 -3.22
CA MET A 81 8.85 -0.75 -4.10
C MET A 81 8.37 -0.99 -5.54
N GLN A 82 7.18 -1.55 -5.73
CA GLN A 82 6.55 -1.69 -7.06
C GLN A 82 6.24 -0.34 -7.73
N LYS A 83 6.16 0.75 -6.98
CA LYS A 83 6.04 2.11 -7.51
C LYS A 83 7.39 2.78 -7.72
N GLY A 84 8.49 2.05 -7.52
CA GLY A 84 9.85 2.51 -7.76
C GLY A 84 10.44 3.36 -6.62
N VAL A 85 9.82 3.36 -5.45
CA VAL A 85 10.42 3.92 -4.24
C VAL A 85 11.56 3.01 -3.79
N SER A 86 12.69 3.59 -3.37
CA SER A 86 13.82 2.81 -2.86
C SER A 86 13.45 2.01 -1.61
N SER A 87 14.08 0.85 -1.42
CA SER A 87 13.81 -0.02 -0.26
C SER A 87 14.04 0.71 1.06
N ASP A 88 15.11 1.53 1.14
CA ASP A 88 15.47 2.21 2.38
C ASP A 88 14.45 3.31 2.73
N LEU A 89 14.07 4.14 1.75
CA LEU A 89 13.04 5.15 1.96
C LEU A 89 11.69 4.51 2.32
N ALA A 90 11.29 3.45 1.59
CA ALA A 90 10.05 2.74 1.87
C ALA A 90 10.01 2.16 3.29
N LYS A 91 11.12 1.57 3.76
CA LYS A 91 11.23 1.05 5.14
C LYS A 91 11.15 2.19 6.15
N THR A 92 11.98 3.23 6.00
CA THR A 92 12.03 4.37 6.93
C THR A 92 10.65 5.01 7.08
N GLN A 93 9.97 5.27 5.97
CA GLN A 93 8.63 5.88 5.99
C GLN A 93 7.56 4.95 6.57
N CYS A 94 7.64 3.64 6.26
CA CYS A 94 6.74 2.66 6.88
C CYS A 94 6.97 2.56 8.38
N ASP A 95 8.21 2.55 8.86
CA ASP A 95 8.51 2.46 10.28
C ASP A 95 7.99 3.70 11.00
N ALA A 96 8.30 4.89 10.52
CA ALA A 96 7.86 6.14 11.12
C ALA A 96 6.33 6.28 11.22
N LEU A 97 5.59 5.87 10.19
CA LEU A 97 4.14 6.04 10.15
C LEU A 97 3.36 4.89 10.79
N ILE A 98 3.88 3.65 10.70
CA ILE A 98 3.18 2.46 11.21
C ILE A 98 3.47 2.23 12.68
N GLU A 99 4.67 2.55 13.19
CA GLU A 99 4.98 2.45 14.62
C GLU A 99 4.04 3.28 15.50
N ASN A 100 3.56 4.42 14.96
CA ASN A 100 2.60 5.29 15.63
C ASN A 100 1.13 4.93 15.32
N THR A 101 0.88 3.85 14.57
CA THR A 101 -0.46 3.43 14.16
C THR A 101 -0.75 2.03 14.69
N ASP A 102 -1.74 1.88 15.55
CA ASP A 102 -2.18 0.53 15.94
C ASP A 102 -2.89 -0.15 14.76
N LEU A 103 -2.22 -1.12 14.16
CA LEU A 103 -2.77 -1.95 13.07
C LEU A 103 -3.66 -3.09 13.58
N PHE A 104 -3.82 -3.25 14.90
CA PHE A 104 -4.58 -4.36 15.47
C PHE A 104 -6.07 -4.23 15.16
N ASP A 105 -6.67 -3.06 15.37
CA ASP A 105 -8.11 -2.86 15.13
C ASP A 105 -8.51 -3.04 13.66
N PRO A 106 -7.77 -2.49 12.66
CA PRO A 106 -8.01 -2.82 11.25
C PRO A 106 -7.87 -4.31 10.94
N ALA A 107 -6.84 -4.98 11.50
CA ALA A 107 -6.63 -6.40 11.32
C ALA A 107 -7.76 -7.23 11.94
N TRP A 108 -8.21 -6.85 13.14
CA TRP A 108 -9.33 -7.48 13.84
C TRP A 108 -10.60 -7.43 13.01
N THR A 109 -11.01 -6.24 12.57
CA THR A 109 -12.20 -6.05 11.73
C THR A 109 -12.17 -6.90 10.46
N LEU A 110 -11.00 -6.99 9.81
CA LEU A 110 -10.83 -7.82 8.61
C LEU A 110 -10.90 -9.30 8.91
N ALA A 111 -10.30 -9.73 10.01
CA ALA A 111 -10.30 -11.13 10.44
C ALA A 111 -11.71 -11.61 10.78
N GLU A 112 -12.49 -10.81 11.52
CA GLU A 112 -13.89 -11.11 11.85
C GLU A 112 -14.74 -11.26 10.58
N LYS A 113 -14.68 -10.27 9.67
CA LYS A 113 -15.40 -10.34 8.39
C LYS A 113 -15.02 -11.57 7.58
N LYS A 114 -13.71 -11.89 7.56
CA LYS A 114 -13.22 -13.05 6.83
C LYS A 114 -13.66 -14.36 7.45
N LYS A 115 -13.66 -14.44 8.79
CA LYS A 115 -14.15 -15.61 9.52
C LYS A 115 -15.62 -15.88 9.21
N ILE A 116 -16.48 -14.85 9.31
CA ILE A 116 -17.90 -14.98 8.97
C ILE A 116 -18.10 -15.48 7.54
N GLN A 117 -17.32 -15.00 6.58
CA GLN A 117 -17.36 -15.48 5.18
C GLN A 117 -16.97 -16.96 5.07
N ILE A 118 -15.93 -17.38 5.81
CA ILE A 118 -15.45 -18.77 5.81
C ILE A 118 -16.49 -19.68 6.46
N ASP A 119 -17.06 -19.29 7.59
CA ASP A 119 -18.08 -20.08 8.29
C ASP A 119 -19.32 -20.33 7.41
N ARG A 120 -19.76 -19.32 6.66
CA ARG A 120 -20.89 -19.44 5.72
C ARG A 120 -20.55 -20.28 4.49
N LYS A 121 -19.36 -20.12 3.93
CA LYS A 121 -18.96 -20.78 2.68
C LYS A 121 -18.52 -22.24 2.89
N TYR A 122 -18.00 -22.53 4.06
CA TYR A 122 -17.40 -23.82 4.39
C TYR A 122 -17.87 -24.28 5.78
N PRO A 123 -19.17 -24.61 5.95
CA PRO A 123 -19.74 -24.99 7.25
C PRO A 123 -19.07 -26.23 7.84
N ASP A 124 -18.71 -27.19 6.98
CA ASP A 124 -18.18 -28.50 7.37
C ASP A 124 -16.69 -28.52 7.71
N LEU A 125 -15.97 -27.39 7.49
CA LEU A 125 -14.56 -27.31 7.88
C LEU A 125 -14.43 -27.28 9.41
N SER A 126 -13.41 -27.97 9.91
CA SER A 126 -13.01 -27.88 11.33
C SER A 126 -12.58 -26.45 11.70
N ASP A 127 -12.68 -26.13 12.98
CA ASP A 127 -12.23 -24.83 13.51
C ASP A 127 -10.75 -24.58 13.21
N PHE A 128 -9.94 -25.63 13.19
CA PHE A 128 -8.52 -25.52 12.82
C PHE A 128 -8.34 -25.07 11.37
N GLU A 129 -9.06 -25.69 10.42
CA GLU A 129 -8.98 -25.32 9.00
C GLU A 129 -9.52 -23.91 8.75
N LYS A 130 -10.61 -23.53 9.42
CA LYS A 130 -11.15 -22.17 9.38
C LYS A 130 -10.12 -21.15 9.90
N LYS A 131 -9.47 -21.47 11.01
CA LYS A 131 -8.37 -20.67 11.57
C LYS A 131 -7.21 -20.53 10.61
N GLN A 132 -6.78 -21.60 9.96
CA GLN A 132 -5.73 -21.54 8.93
C GLN A 132 -6.09 -20.59 7.78
N LYS A 133 -7.32 -20.66 7.26
CA LYS A 133 -7.79 -19.78 6.17
C LYS A 133 -7.77 -18.30 6.56
N VAL A 134 -8.19 -17.94 7.78
CA VAL A 134 -8.13 -16.56 8.28
C VAL A 134 -6.67 -16.12 8.44
N THR A 135 -5.83 -16.98 9.02
CA THR A 135 -4.39 -16.72 9.18
C THR A 135 -3.71 -16.45 7.82
N GLN A 136 -3.95 -17.29 6.83
CA GLN A 136 -3.42 -17.11 5.46
C GLN A 136 -3.92 -15.81 4.83
N TYR A 137 -5.19 -15.46 5.04
CA TYR A 137 -5.73 -14.21 4.55
C TYR A 137 -5.04 -12.99 5.15
N LEU A 138 -4.83 -12.96 6.48
CA LEU A 138 -4.13 -11.86 7.15
C LEU A 138 -2.66 -11.78 6.74
N ALA A 139 -1.98 -12.93 6.65
CA ALA A 139 -0.60 -12.98 6.15
C ALA A 139 -0.50 -12.46 4.71
N GLY A 140 -1.43 -12.84 3.82
CA GLY A 140 -1.50 -12.32 2.46
C GLY A 140 -1.83 -10.81 2.36
N ARG A 141 -2.41 -10.25 3.43
CA ARG A 141 -2.60 -8.80 3.60
C ARG A 141 -1.35 -8.10 4.12
N GLY A 142 -0.31 -8.84 4.51
CA GLY A 142 0.96 -8.31 4.97
C GLY A 142 1.03 -7.98 6.46
N TYR A 143 0.14 -8.56 7.25
CA TYR A 143 0.22 -8.47 8.71
C TYR A 143 1.30 -9.40 9.24
N SER A 144 2.00 -8.97 10.30
CA SER A 144 3.05 -9.77 10.95
C SER A 144 2.46 -10.99 11.67
N PHE A 145 3.29 -12.02 11.83
CA PHE A 145 2.88 -13.22 12.55
C PHE A 145 2.52 -12.93 14.01
N ASP A 146 3.23 -12.02 14.66
CA ASP A 146 2.96 -11.61 16.05
C ASP A 146 1.60 -10.94 16.19
N LEU A 147 1.23 -10.07 15.24
CA LEU A 147 -0.10 -9.45 15.21
C LEU A 147 -1.20 -10.48 14.99
N ILE A 148 -0.99 -11.43 14.09
CA ILE A 148 -1.93 -12.54 13.84
C ILE A 148 -2.06 -13.43 15.08
N LYS A 149 -0.96 -13.72 15.78
CA LYS A 149 -0.96 -14.48 17.04
C LYS A 149 -1.75 -13.73 18.13
N ARG A 150 -1.52 -12.41 18.28
CA ARG A 150 -2.27 -11.54 19.21
C ARG A 150 -3.77 -11.57 18.89
N PHE A 151 -4.15 -11.54 17.62
CA PHE A 151 -5.55 -11.69 17.20
C PHE A 151 -6.15 -12.99 17.74
N TRP A 152 -5.51 -14.14 17.56
CA TRP A 152 -6.04 -15.42 18.02
C TRP A 152 -6.10 -15.56 19.52
N ILE A 153 -5.16 -14.98 20.27
CA ILE A 153 -5.19 -14.95 21.73
C ILE A 153 -6.44 -14.19 22.20
N ASN A 154 -6.66 -13.00 21.68
CA ASN A 154 -7.81 -12.17 22.06
C ASN A 154 -9.15 -12.78 21.59
N TRP A 155 -9.16 -13.45 20.44
CA TRP A 155 -10.33 -14.19 19.96
C TRP A 155 -10.75 -15.29 20.95
N LEU A 156 -9.82 -16.08 21.45
CA LEU A 156 -10.11 -17.13 22.43
C LEU A 156 -10.61 -16.58 23.76
N VAL A 157 -10.13 -15.41 24.16
CA VAL A 157 -10.61 -14.73 25.39
C VAL A 157 -12.03 -14.19 25.19
N SER A 158 -12.36 -13.66 24.02
CA SER A 158 -13.72 -13.14 23.74
C SER A 158 -14.79 -14.23 23.72
N ILE A 159 -14.46 -15.43 23.20
CA ILE A 159 -15.39 -16.58 23.17
C ILE A 159 -15.66 -17.14 24.57
N LYS A 160 -14.70 -17.07 25.49
CA LYS A 160 -14.88 -17.60 26.86
C LYS A 160 -15.69 -16.69 27.77
N ARG A 161 -16.09 -15.51 27.32
CA ARG A 161 -16.91 -14.54 28.08
C ARG A 161 -18.43 -14.70 27.84
N PHE A 162 -18.81 -15.62 26.98
CA PHE A 162 -20.20 -16.05 26.72
C PHE A 162 -20.40 -17.53 27.05
#